data_59f977c1d487d3508df2c1ad735ad853
#
_entry.id   59f977c1d487d3508df2c1ad735ad853
#
_cell.length_a   1.000
_cell.length_b   1.000
_cell.length_c   1.000
_cell.angle_alpha   90.00
_cell.angle_beta   90.00
_cell.angle_gamma   90.00
#
_symmetry.space_group_name_H-M   'P 1'
#
loop_
_entity.id
_entity.type
_entity.pdbx_description
1 polymer ?
#
loop_
_entity_poly.entity_id
_entity_poly.type
_entity_poly.pdbx_seq_one_letter_code
_entity_poly.pdbx_strand_id
1 'polypeptide(L)'
;MLVSRGRNPSATEVITQLVQNPELRGRVLTTLGLLMLVRLGIYIPMPGIDRVAFEQFIQQGGQLIGFLDIFTGGGISTLGIFALGILPFINASIILQLLTASLPQLEDLQKNEGEAGRRKLAQITRYVALGWGLVQSVVFAMILRPYAMEGIPVAVF
;
A
#
# COMPACT_ATOMS: atom_id res chain seq x y z
N MET A 1 36.06 0.09 11.62
CA MET A 1 35.65 -1.23 11.10
C MET A 1 35.56 -1.13 9.61
N LEU A 2 36.48 -1.84 8.90
CA LEU A 2 36.75 -1.69 7.47
C LEU A 2 35.68 -2.44 6.66
N VAL A 3 34.70 -1.69 6.16
CA VAL A 3 33.87 -2.19 5.05
C VAL A 3 34.79 -2.26 3.84
N SER A 4 35.13 -3.47 3.40
CA SER A 4 35.91 -3.69 2.19
C SER A 4 35.13 -3.13 1.00
N ARG A 5 35.54 -1.95 0.55
CA ARG A 5 35.05 -1.33 -0.69
C ARG A 5 35.30 -2.28 -1.84
N GLY A 6 34.25 -2.89 -2.39
CA GLY A 6 34.32 -3.58 -3.69
C GLY A 6 33.90 -5.05 -3.76
N ARG A 7 33.43 -5.68 -2.68
CA ARG A 7 32.82 -7.01 -2.75
C ARG A 7 31.34 -6.92 -2.36
N ASN A 8 30.49 -7.47 -3.22
CA ASN A 8 29.11 -7.71 -2.82
C ASN A 8 29.13 -8.63 -1.59
N PRO A 9 28.52 -8.21 -0.46
CA PRO A 9 28.54 -9.03 0.74
C PRO A 9 27.86 -10.38 0.46
N SER A 10 28.50 -11.48 0.86
CA SER A 10 27.90 -12.79 0.74
C SER A 10 26.65 -12.87 1.62
N ALA A 11 25.66 -13.70 1.23
CA ALA A 11 24.42 -13.85 2.01
C ALA A 11 24.69 -14.21 3.48
N THR A 12 25.74 -14.98 3.76
CA THR A 12 26.20 -15.33 5.10
C THR A 12 26.72 -14.13 5.90
N GLU A 13 27.45 -13.21 5.26
CA GLU A 13 27.93 -11.98 5.90
C GLU A 13 26.77 -11.05 6.25
N VAL A 14 25.77 -10.92 5.35
CA VAL A 14 24.57 -10.12 5.62
C VAL A 14 23.79 -10.69 6.81
N ILE A 15 23.60 -12.00 6.86
CA ILE A 15 22.92 -12.65 7.99
C ILE A 15 23.69 -12.47 9.29
N THR A 16 25.01 -12.60 9.27
CA THR A 16 25.85 -12.42 10.46
C THR A 16 25.80 -10.97 10.95
N GLN A 17 25.82 -9.98 10.05
CA GLN A 17 25.65 -8.57 10.39
C GLN A 17 24.27 -8.25 10.95
N LEU A 18 23.22 -8.89 10.43
CA LEU A 18 21.84 -8.78 10.93
C LEU A 18 21.72 -9.25 12.38
N VAL A 19 22.40 -10.35 12.72
CA VAL A 19 22.36 -10.92 14.09
C VAL A 19 23.18 -10.08 15.06
N GLN A 20 24.32 -9.54 14.61
CA GLN A 20 25.26 -8.81 15.48
C GLN A 20 24.86 -7.35 15.74
N ASN A 21 24.12 -6.69 14.82
CA ASN A 21 23.73 -5.30 14.96
C ASN A 21 22.29 -5.17 15.49
N PRO A 22 22.08 -4.74 16.74
CA PRO A 22 20.74 -4.64 17.34
C PRO A 22 19.84 -3.64 16.61
N GLU A 23 20.41 -2.59 16.02
CA GLU A 23 19.65 -1.59 15.26
C GLU A 23 19.09 -2.17 13.95
N LEU A 24 19.89 -2.92 13.20
CA LEU A 24 19.47 -3.62 11.98
C LEU A 24 18.42 -4.69 12.28
N ARG A 25 18.63 -5.45 13.35
CA ARG A 25 17.67 -6.45 13.82
C ARG A 25 16.31 -5.83 14.14
N GLY A 26 16.29 -4.68 14.85
CA GLY A 26 15.07 -3.97 15.17
C GLY A 26 14.30 -3.53 13.90
N ARG A 27 14.99 -2.96 12.92
CA ARG A 27 14.38 -2.53 11.66
C ARG A 27 13.82 -3.69 10.84
N VAL A 28 14.55 -4.79 10.73
CA VAL A 28 14.11 -6.00 10.03
C VAL A 28 12.91 -6.63 10.73
N LEU A 29 12.96 -6.74 12.07
CA LEU A 29 11.85 -7.30 12.86
C LEU A 29 10.57 -6.46 12.71
N THR A 30 10.70 -5.13 12.74
CA THR A 30 9.58 -4.20 12.52
C THR A 30 9.01 -4.36 11.12
N THR A 31 9.87 -4.45 10.09
CA THR A 31 9.41 -4.64 8.70
C THR A 31 8.68 -5.97 8.52
N LEU A 32 9.23 -7.07 9.06
CA LEU A 32 8.58 -8.38 9.03
C LEU A 32 7.25 -8.37 9.80
N GLY A 33 7.21 -7.72 10.98
CA GLY A 33 6.00 -7.57 11.76
C GLY A 33 4.90 -6.81 11.01
N LEU A 34 5.26 -5.69 10.36
CA LEU A 34 4.33 -4.93 9.53
C LEU A 34 3.85 -5.74 8.32
N LEU A 35 4.74 -6.47 7.65
CA LEU A 35 4.36 -7.35 6.54
C LEU A 35 3.39 -8.45 6.98
N MET A 36 3.64 -9.07 8.14
CA MET A 36 2.71 -10.04 8.73
C MET A 36 1.36 -9.41 9.06
N LEU A 37 1.36 -8.21 9.66
CA LEU A 37 0.13 -7.51 10.01
C LEU A 37 -0.70 -7.18 8.75
N VAL A 38 -0.06 -6.68 7.70
CA VAL A 38 -0.73 -6.43 6.40
C VAL A 38 -1.28 -7.75 5.83
N ARG A 39 -0.51 -8.82 5.89
CA ARG A 39 -0.94 -10.13 5.39
C ARG A 39 -2.16 -10.66 6.15
N LEU A 40 -2.18 -10.53 7.47
CA LEU A 40 -3.34 -10.89 8.29
C LEU A 40 -4.57 -10.05 7.92
N GLY A 41 -4.40 -8.74 7.71
CA GLY A 41 -5.51 -7.86 7.31
C GLY A 41 -6.11 -8.18 5.94
N ILE A 42 -5.34 -8.73 5.02
CA ILE A 42 -5.83 -9.21 3.71
C ILE A 42 -6.75 -10.44 3.91
N TYR A 43 -6.42 -11.33 4.85
CA TYR A 43 -7.22 -12.53 5.12
C TYR A 43 -8.47 -12.29 5.98
N ILE A 44 -8.54 -11.15 6.70
CA ILE A 44 -9.75 -10.81 7.44
C ILE A 44 -10.81 -10.35 6.45
N PRO A 45 -11.90 -11.14 6.28
CA PRO A 45 -12.93 -10.79 5.31
C PRO A 45 -13.72 -9.57 5.74
N MET A 46 -14.12 -8.79 4.76
CA MET A 46 -15.05 -7.69 4.99
C MET A 46 -16.42 -8.25 5.37
N PRO A 47 -16.99 -7.86 6.52
CA PRO A 47 -18.30 -8.35 6.94
C PRO A 47 -19.40 -7.81 6.01
N GLY A 48 -20.42 -8.63 5.75
CA GLY A 48 -21.62 -8.18 5.03
C GLY A 48 -21.60 -8.29 3.51
N ILE A 49 -20.62 -8.98 2.94
CA ILE A 49 -20.53 -9.21 1.49
C ILE A 49 -20.68 -10.69 1.18
N ASP A 50 -21.50 -11.02 0.17
CA ASP A 50 -21.61 -12.37 -0.36
C ASP A 50 -20.38 -12.69 -1.23
N ARG A 51 -19.50 -13.54 -0.68
CA ARG A 51 -18.26 -13.94 -1.33
C ARG A 51 -18.49 -14.75 -2.60
N VAL A 52 -19.50 -15.59 -2.62
CA VAL A 52 -19.77 -16.47 -3.79
C VAL A 52 -20.17 -15.62 -4.99
N ALA A 53 -21.06 -14.66 -4.78
CA ALA A 53 -21.47 -13.72 -5.82
C ALA A 53 -20.30 -12.84 -6.30
N PHE A 54 -19.42 -12.45 -5.39
CA PHE A 54 -18.25 -11.63 -5.72
C PHE A 54 -17.17 -12.42 -6.45
N GLU A 55 -16.91 -13.68 -6.08
CA GLU A 55 -15.99 -14.55 -6.83
C GLU A 55 -16.44 -14.76 -8.27
N GLN A 56 -17.74 -14.91 -8.50
CA GLN A 56 -18.30 -14.99 -9.86
C GLN A 56 -18.06 -13.70 -10.64
N PHE A 57 -18.21 -12.54 -10.01
CA PHE A 57 -17.91 -11.26 -10.62
C PHE A 57 -16.42 -11.12 -11.00
N ILE A 58 -15.51 -11.56 -10.14
CA ILE A 58 -14.07 -11.55 -10.43
C ILE A 58 -13.76 -12.47 -11.62
N GLN A 59 -14.35 -13.66 -11.66
CA GLN A 59 -14.18 -14.59 -12.78
C GLN A 59 -14.71 -14.03 -14.11
N GLN A 60 -15.81 -13.29 -14.08
CA GLN A 60 -16.37 -12.60 -15.24
C GLN A 60 -15.57 -11.36 -15.66
N GLY A 61 -14.91 -10.68 -14.71
CA GLY A 61 -14.10 -9.49 -14.93
C GLY A 61 -12.77 -9.72 -15.65
N GLY A 62 -12.42 -10.98 -15.89
CA GLY A 62 -11.32 -11.40 -16.75
C GLY A 62 -9.93 -11.02 -16.25
N GLN A 63 -8.97 -10.97 -17.19
CA GLN A 63 -7.55 -10.76 -16.92
C GLN A 63 -7.23 -9.45 -16.21
N LEU A 64 -8.03 -8.39 -16.38
CA LEU A 64 -7.77 -7.08 -15.80
C LEU A 64 -7.90 -7.11 -14.27
N ILE A 65 -8.93 -7.76 -13.74
CA ILE A 65 -9.14 -7.86 -12.29
C ILE A 65 -8.07 -8.78 -11.69
N GLY A 66 -7.74 -9.88 -12.35
CA GLY A 66 -6.64 -10.76 -11.93
C GLY A 66 -5.29 -10.05 -11.88
N PHE A 67 -5.01 -9.17 -12.85
CA PHE A 67 -3.80 -8.35 -12.86
C PHE A 67 -3.77 -7.37 -11.68
N LEU A 68 -4.86 -6.66 -11.41
CA LEU A 68 -4.96 -5.75 -10.26
C LEU A 68 -4.84 -6.50 -8.93
N ASP A 69 -5.35 -7.72 -8.85
CA ASP A 69 -5.26 -8.55 -7.65
C ASP A 69 -3.83 -8.93 -7.29
N ILE A 70 -2.97 -9.14 -8.28
CA ILE A 70 -1.53 -9.36 -8.07
C ILE A 70 -0.89 -8.16 -7.35
N PHE A 71 -1.22 -6.93 -7.74
CA PHE A 71 -0.70 -5.71 -7.09
C PHE A 71 -1.22 -5.51 -5.67
N THR A 72 -2.42 -5.98 -5.38
CA THR A 72 -2.98 -5.93 -4.02
C THR A 72 -2.57 -7.12 -3.15
N GLY A 73 -1.80 -8.06 -3.72
CA GLY A 73 -1.36 -9.28 -3.02
C GLY A 73 -2.51 -10.22 -2.67
N GLY A 74 -3.53 -10.31 -3.52
CA GLY A 74 -4.73 -11.11 -3.31
C GLY A 74 -5.82 -10.40 -2.48
N GLY A 75 -5.68 -9.10 -2.22
CA GLY A 75 -6.61 -8.34 -1.39
C GLY A 75 -7.98 -8.14 -2.03
N ILE A 76 -8.03 -8.02 -3.36
CA ILE A 76 -9.29 -7.85 -4.10
C ILE A 76 -10.06 -9.17 -4.10
N SER A 77 -9.41 -10.27 -4.46
CA SER A 77 -10.06 -11.59 -4.53
C SER A 77 -10.55 -12.10 -3.17
N THR A 78 -9.82 -11.80 -2.10
CA THR A 78 -10.19 -12.18 -0.74
C THR A 78 -11.20 -11.24 -0.08
N LEU A 79 -11.48 -10.06 -0.67
CA LEU A 79 -12.29 -9.02 -0.04
C LEU A 79 -11.82 -8.72 1.39
N GLY A 80 -10.51 -8.65 1.59
CA GLY A 80 -9.93 -8.33 2.88
C GLY A 80 -10.15 -6.87 3.26
N ILE A 81 -10.03 -6.55 4.55
CA ILE A 81 -10.09 -5.17 5.06
C ILE A 81 -9.07 -4.28 4.37
N PHE A 82 -7.92 -4.84 3.95
CA PHE A 82 -6.88 -4.13 3.21
C PHE A 82 -6.96 -4.36 1.70
N ALA A 83 -8.16 -4.54 1.14
CA ALA A 83 -8.36 -4.77 -0.29
C ALA A 83 -7.77 -3.68 -1.20
N LEU A 84 -7.84 -2.42 -0.78
CA LEU A 84 -7.21 -1.31 -1.50
C LEU A 84 -5.67 -1.33 -1.44
N GLY A 85 -5.09 -1.99 -0.44
CA GLY A 85 -3.65 -2.14 -0.29
C GLY A 85 -2.87 -0.82 -0.34
N ILE A 86 -1.78 -0.80 -1.09
CA ILE A 86 -0.86 0.34 -1.25
C ILE A 86 -1.24 1.25 -2.43
N LEU A 87 -2.21 0.87 -3.27
CA LEU A 87 -2.57 1.58 -4.50
C LEU A 87 -2.89 3.07 -4.30
N PRO A 88 -3.66 3.51 -3.29
CA PRO A 88 -3.93 4.92 -3.06
C PRO A 88 -2.67 5.74 -2.82
N PHE A 89 -1.70 5.16 -2.12
CA PHE A 89 -0.42 5.82 -1.83
C PHE A 89 0.48 5.90 -3.07
N ILE A 90 0.53 4.84 -3.89
CA ILE A 90 1.29 4.83 -5.14
C ILE A 90 0.73 5.89 -6.09
N ASN A 91 -0.59 5.92 -6.28
CA ASN A 91 -1.24 6.91 -7.13
C ASN A 91 -0.96 8.34 -6.66
N ALA A 92 -1.11 8.60 -5.36
CA ALA A 92 -0.81 9.90 -4.79
C ALA A 92 0.65 10.32 -4.97
N SER A 93 1.59 9.39 -4.82
CA SER A 93 3.02 9.67 -4.99
C SER A 93 3.38 9.99 -6.44
N ILE A 94 2.77 9.30 -7.41
CA ILE A 94 2.95 9.58 -8.84
C ILE A 94 2.37 10.95 -9.19
N ILE A 95 1.14 11.24 -8.73
CA ILE A 95 0.49 12.53 -8.94
C ILE A 95 1.36 13.65 -8.38
N LEU A 96 1.87 13.48 -7.17
CA LEU A 96 2.69 14.51 -6.54
C LEU A 96 4.04 14.69 -7.25
N GLN A 97 4.66 13.62 -7.75
CA GLN A 97 5.88 13.71 -8.57
C GLN A 97 5.64 14.51 -9.85
N LEU A 98 4.52 14.26 -10.53
CA LEU A 98 4.16 15.02 -11.73
C LEU A 98 3.85 16.49 -11.41
N LEU A 99 3.14 16.76 -10.30
CA LEU A 99 2.87 18.12 -9.83
C LEU A 99 4.16 18.85 -9.44
N THR A 100 5.10 18.17 -8.80
CA THR A 100 6.40 18.75 -8.43
C THR A 100 7.21 19.12 -9.67
N ALA A 101 7.11 18.34 -10.74
CA ALA A 101 7.76 18.65 -12.02
C ALA A 101 7.09 19.80 -12.77
N SER A 102 5.79 20.04 -12.53
CA SER A 102 4.97 21.04 -13.25
C SER A 102 4.82 22.37 -12.50
N LEU A 103 4.89 22.36 -11.16
CA LEU A 103 4.67 23.51 -10.31
C LEU A 103 5.99 24.00 -9.69
N PRO A 104 6.46 25.24 -10.05
CA PRO A 104 7.70 25.80 -9.53
C PRO A 104 7.77 25.84 -8.00
N GLN A 105 6.63 26.10 -7.34
CA GLN A 105 6.53 26.17 -5.88
C GLN A 105 6.86 24.85 -5.19
N LEU A 106 6.46 23.71 -5.79
CA LEU A 106 6.75 22.37 -5.27
C LEU A 106 8.16 21.93 -5.64
N GLU A 107 8.66 22.36 -6.80
CA GLU A 107 10.04 22.13 -7.24
C GLU A 107 11.02 22.84 -6.30
N ASP A 108 10.73 24.07 -5.90
CA ASP A 108 11.53 24.86 -4.94
C ASP A 108 11.59 24.18 -3.56
N LEU A 109 10.46 23.66 -3.08
CA LEU A 109 10.41 22.84 -1.86
C LEU A 109 11.33 21.61 -1.93
N GLN A 110 11.40 20.98 -3.10
CA GLN A 110 12.22 19.78 -3.29
C GLN A 110 13.72 20.11 -3.39
N LYS A 111 14.07 21.21 -4.09
CA LYS A 111 15.46 21.56 -4.41
C LYS A 111 16.10 22.47 -3.36
N ASN A 112 15.38 23.47 -2.86
CA ASN A 112 15.93 24.55 -2.06
C ASN A 112 15.78 24.34 -0.54
N GLU A 113 14.74 23.64 -0.08
CA GLU A 113 14.52 23.40 1.36
C GLU A 113 15.17 22.09 1.89
N GLY A 114 15.89 21.34 1.07
CA GLY A 114 16.64 20.16 1.49
C GLY A 114 15.79 19.10 2.21
N GLU A 115 16.19 18.67 3.42
CA GLU A 115 15.44 17.68 4.21
C GLU A 115 14.08 18.17 4.70
N ALA A 116 13.95 19.46 5.04
CA ALA A 116 12.70 20.03 5.49
C ALA A 116 11.64 20.01 4.39
N GLY A 117 12.03 20.36 3.15
CA GLY A 117 11.15 20.30 2.00
C GLY A 117 10.70 18.89 1.66
N ARG A 118 11.61 17.90 1.74
CA ARG A 118 11.26 16.49 1.55
C ARG A 118 10.25 16.00 2.59
N ARG A 119 10.36 16.41 3.84
CA ARG A 119 9.39 16.08 4.89
C ARG A 119 8.02 16.69 4.61
N LYS A 120 7.95 17.95 4.15
CA LYS A 120 6.70 18.60 3.75
C LYS A 120 6.06 17.89 2.56
N LEU A 121 6.82 17.57 1.52
CA LEU A 121 6.34 16.79 0.36
C LEU A 121 5.80 15.42 0.78
N ALA A 122 6.49 14.72 1.67
CA ALA A 122 6.02 13.45 2.20
C ALA A 122 4.70 13.59 3.00
N GLN A 123 4.51 14.69 3.74
CA GLN A 123 3.24 14.95 4.42
C GLN A 123 2.12 15.24 3.41
N ILE A 124 2.37 16.07 2.40
CA ILE A 124 1.39 16.34 1.34
C ILE A 124 1.00 15.04 0.62
N THR A 125 1.99 14.19 0.29
CA THR A 125 1.71 12.86 -0.30
C THR A 125 0.75 12.04 0.55
N ARG A 126 0.94 12.04 1.87
CA ARG A 126 0.07 11.30 2.80
C ARG A 126 -1.36 11.85 2.80
N TYR A 127 -1.54 13.17 2.81
CA TYR A 127 -2.87 13.78 2.75
C TYR A 127 -3.56 13.52 1.41
N VAL A 128 -2.83 13.63 0.30
CA VAL A 128 -3.36 13.31 -1.04
C VAL A 128 -3.72 11.82 -1.12
N ALA A 129 -2.88 10.93 -0.57
CA ALA A 129 -3.15 9.49 -0.52
C ALA A 129 -4.41 9.18 0.30
N LEU A 130 -4.61 9.88 1.42
CA LEU A 130 -5.79 9.74 2.26
C LEU A 130 -7.05 10.19 1.52
N GLY A 131 -7.02 11.35 0.88
CA GLY A 131 -8.12 11.85 0.05
C GLY A 131 -8.43 10.91 -1.12
N TRP A 132 -7.40 10.41 -1.82
CA TRP A 132 -7.57 9.45 -2.90
C TRP A 132 -8.13 8.12 -2.41
N GLY A 133 -7.67 7.63 -1.24
CA GLY A 133 -8.18 6.42 -0.60
C GLY A 133 -9.67 6.54 -0.23
N LEU A 134 -10.10 7.71 0.26
CA LEU A 134 -11.51 7.96 0.54
C LEU A 134 -12.37 7.91 -0.73
N VAL A 135 -11.92 8.56 -1.81
CA VAL A 135 -12.62 8.52 -3.11
C VAL A 135 -12.71 7.07 -3.60
N GLN A 136 -11.59 6.34 -3.56
CA GLN A 136 -11.55 4.94 -3.97
C GLN A 136 -12.43 4.05 -3.10
N SER A 137 -12.50 4.26 -1.79
CA SER A 137 -13.36 3.48 -0.90
C SER A 137 -14.84 3.68 -1.20
N VAL A 138 -15.25 4.92 -1.50
CA VAL A 138 -16.63 5.22 -1.92
C VAL A 138 -16.97 4.54 -3.25
N VAL A 139 -16.08 4.62 -4.24
CA VAL A 139 -16.26 3.93 -5.52
C VAL A 139 -16.36 2.42 -5.32
N PHE A 140 -15.49 1.85 -4.48
CA PHE A 140 -15.49 0.42 -4.18
C PHE A 140 -16.77 -0.01 -3.45
N ALA A 141 -17.24 0.79 -2.50
CA ALA A 141 -18.53 0.56 -1.82
C ALA A 141 -19.72 0.61 -2.79
N MET A 142 -19.71 1.52 -3.77
CA MET A 142 -20.75 1.57 -4.80
C MET A 142 -20.74 0.33 -5.69
N ILE A 143 -19.57 -0.17 -6.06
CA ILE A 143 -19.42 -1.39 -6.86
C ILE A 143 -19.86 -2.63 -6.08
N LEU A 144 -19.57 -2.68 -4.78
CA LEU A 144 -19.92 -3.80 -3.91
C LEU A 144 -21.37 -3.79 -3.44
N ARG A 145 -22.08 -2.67 -3.56
CA ARG A 145 -23.46 -2.54 -3.12
C ARG A 145 -24.40 -3.65 -3.59
N PRO A 146 -24.38 -4.10 -4.86
CA PRO A 146 -25.24 -5.20 -5.32
C PRO A 146 -24.87 -6.56 -4.71
N TYR A 147 -23.69 -6.71 -4.12
CA TYR A 147 -23.19 -7.93 -3.49
C TYR A 147 -23.29 -7.88 -1.96
N ALA A 148 -23.86 -6.80 -1.40
CA ALA A 148 -24.08 -6.66 0.04
C ALA A 148 -25.22 -7.60 0.47
N MET A 149 -25.02 -8.29 1.59
CA MET A 149 -26.07 -9.12 2.19
C MET A 149 -27.26 -8.24 2.60
N GLU A 150 -28.47 -8.72 2.33
CA GLU A 150 -29.70 -8.02 2.75
C GLU A 150 -29.72 -7.78 4.27
N GLY A 151 -29.87 -6.52 4.67
CA GLY A 151 -30.00 -6.13 6.08
C GLY A 151 -28.78 -5.46 6.70
N ILE A 152 -27.66 -5.31 5.99
CA ILE A 152 -26.50 -4.56 6.50
C ILE A 152 -26.46 -3.19 5.82
N PRO A 153 -26.55 -2.08 6.59
CA PRO A 153 -26.46 -0.75 6.00
C PRO A 153 -25.08 -0.51 5.37
N VAL A 154 -25.06 0.02 4.15
CA VAL A 154 -23.86 0.37 3.39
C VAL A 154 -22.91 1.33 4.15
N ALA A 155 -23.39 1.95 5.22
CA ALA A 155 -22.60 2.83 6.09
C ALA A 155 -21.55 2.10 6.96
N VAL A 156 -21.50 0.77 6.91
CA VAL A 156 -20.49 -0.04 7.63
C VAL A 156 -19.21 -0.25 6.79
N PHE A 157 -19.22 0.14 5.52
CA PHE A 157 -18.10 0.11 4.58
C PHE A 157 -17.54 1.51 4.36
#